data_41dca712dcb9243b01128414c8137b8c
#
_entry.id   41dca712dcb9243b01128414c8137b8c
#
_cell.length_a   1.000
_cell.length_b   1.000
_cell.length_c   1.000
_cell.angle_alpha   90.00
_cell.angle_beta   90.00
_cell.angle_gamma   90.00
#
_symmetry.space_group_name_H-M   'P 1'
#
loop_
_entity.id
_entity.type
_entity.pdbx_description
1 polymer ?
#
loop_
_entity_poly.entity_id
_entity_poly.type
_entity_poly.pdbx_seq_one_letter_code
_entity_poly.pdbx_strand_id
1 'polypeptide(L)'
;MSTHPLPWVEEWVTRFVLDESNASQVDAWVERTAQKILEEIPELASRPGLPNEIEEAIREHWICFLGQLTQPRITFTLVPAAVHIARGSAQTSLPLDTLNRMYRIAQQSTWSYTTELIAEIDDARSERTELLIFLWERASEWIDRSVNETSRVYHEARRRMEIGRNARWIDTVSRVLDGEVLDSRWVSSELGGYPMSSYHTAFVLAAGKEQDAVETLEESCRQLAAGAGLRTPLVVRPGGRQAWMWASTSRLLPPNAELALSNSPAGDLRVVVGPSRPGLSGFASSHHQARRTLDVVHHDKRGVLLYAEHEALVLLGCNQEVDDFVRRTLGGLGGPDGGWQA
;
A
#
# COMPACT_ATOMS: atom_id res chain seq x y z
N MET A 1 23.93 -21.45 -19.89
CA MET A 1 24.91 -22.52 -20.08
C MET A 1 25.26 -23.05 -18.70
N SER A 2 24.87 -24.30 -18.39
CA SER A 2 25.16 -24.89 -17.06
C SER A 2 26.58 -25.46 -17.15
N THR A 3 27.56 -24.63 -16.85
CA THR A 3 28.94 -25.07 -16.66
C THR A 3 29.05 -25.60 -15.24
N HIS A 4 29.25 -26.89 -15.07
CA HIS A 4 29.73 -27.44 -13.81
C HIS A 4 31.03 -26.71 -13.47
N PRO A 5 31.20 -26.27 -12.23
CA PRO A 5 32.46 -25.68 -11.81
C PRO A 5 33.60 -26.70 -12.04
N LEU A 6 34.81 -26.18 -12.27
CA LEU A 6 35.98 -27.07 -12.42
C LEU A 6 36.21 -27.83 -11.11
N PRO A 7 36.75 -29.07 -11.15
CA PRO A 7 36.91 -29.92 -9.96
C PRO A 7 37.67 -29.23 -8.81
N TRP A 8 38.66 -28.42 -9.12
CA TRP A 8 39.43 -27.66 -8.11
C TRP A 8 38.58 -26.57 -7.43
N VAL A 9 37.64 -25.90 -8.17
CA VAL A 9 36.71 -24.94 -7.59
C VAL A 9 35.78 -25.62 -6.61
N GLU A 10 35.27 -26.83 -6.95
CA GLU A 10 34.44 -27.61 -6.07
C GLU A 10 35.20 -28.01 -4.77
N GLU A 11 36.46 -28.41 -4.90
CA GLU A 11 37.31 -28.76 -3.74
C GLU A 11 37.55 -27.55 -2.86
N TRP A 12 37.92 -26.40 -3.47
CA TRP A 12 38.14 -25.17 -2.73
C TRP A 12 36.87 -24.70 -2.01
N VAL A 13 35.73 -24.68 -2.72
CA VAL A 13 34.43 -24.26 -2.15
C VAL A 13 34.03 -25.19 -1.01
N THR A 14 34.26 -26.51 -1.14
CA THR A 14 33.94 -27.47 -0.07
C THR A 14 34.77 -27.17 1.19
N ARG A 15 36.06 -26.87 1.04
CA ARG A 15 36.93 -26.49 2.16
C ARG A 15 36.50 -25.16 2.78
N PHE A 16 36.26 -24.16 1.95
CA PHE A 16 35.76 -22.85 2.37
C PHE A 16 34.46 -22.96 3.19
N VAL A 17 33.49 -23.74 2.72
CA VAL A 17 32.23 -23.97 3.44
C VAL A 17 32.45 -24.62 4.80
N LEU A 18 33.37 -25.60 4.88
CA LEU A 18 33.70 -26.26 6.15
C LEU A 18 34.36 -25.29 7.14
N ASP A 19 35.27 -24.46 6.69
CA ASP A 19 35.98 -23.47 7.51
C ASP A 19 35.02 -22.36 7.97
N GLU A 20 34.20 -21.81 7.07
CA GLU A 20 33.28 -20.72 7.35
C GLU A 20 32.01 -21.15 8.13
N SER A 21 31.68 -22.44 8.13
CA SER A 21 30.57 -22.97 8.95
C SER A 21 30.96 -23.14 10.41
N ASN A 22 32.18 -22.87 10.80
CA ASN A 22 32.62 -22.89 12.19
C ASN A 22 31.93 -21.74 12.96
N ALA A 23 31.45 -22.02 14.16
CA ALA A 23 30.70 -21.07 14.97
C ALA A 23 31.43 -19.73 15.15
N SER A 24 32.75 -19.77 15.40
CA SER A 24 33.55 -18.54 15.55
C SER A 24 33.66 -17.72 14.29
N GLN A 25 33.69 -18.33 13.10
CA GLN A 25 33.73 -17.61 11.82
C GLN A 25 32.36 -17.01 11.50
N VAL A 26 31.29 -17.78 11.73
CA VAL A 26 29.92 -17.28 11.60
C VAL A 26 29.70 -16.07 12.51
N ASP A 27 30.10 -16.15 13.79
CA ASP A 27 29.94 -15.02 14.73
C ASP A 27 30.72 -13.79 14.28
N ALA A 28 31.99 -13.96 13.86
CA ALA A 28 32.81 -12.85 13.35
C ALA A 28 32.23 -12.21 12.08
N TRP A 29 31.66 -13.02 11.18
CA TRP A 29 30.98 -12.53 10.00
C TRP A 29 29.72 -11.72 10.35
N VAL A 30 28.88 -12.25 11.25
CA VAL A 30 27.64 -11.61 11.72
C VAL A 30 27.96 -10.26 12.36
N GLU A 31 28.90 -10.22 13.31
CA GLU A 31 29.28 -8.99 14.01
C GLU A 31 29.76 -7.92 13.03
N ARG A 32 30.70 -8.27 12.14
CA ARG A 32 31.23 -7.33 11.13
C ARG A 32 30.17 -6.76 10.21
N THR A 33 29.27 -7.63 9.72
CA THR A 33 28.24 -7.22 8.76
C THR A 33 27.14 -6.42 9.45
N ALA A 34 26.71 -6.83 10.63
CA ALA A 34 25.71 -6.10 11.42
C ALA A 34 26.24 -4.71 11.81
N GLN A 35 27.46 -4.61 12.30
CA GLN A 35 28.09 -3.35 12.63
C GLN A 35 28.10 -2.40 11.43
N LYS A 36 28.51 -2.87 10.26
CA LYS A 36 28.53 -2.06 9.03
C LYS A 36 27.13 -1.58 8.64
N ILE A 37 26.12 -2.43 8.74
CA ILE A 37 24.72 -2.04 8.47
C ILE A 37 24.27 -0.95 9.44
N LEU A 38 24.52 -1.10 10.74
CA LEU A 38 24.09 -0.13 11.76
C LEU A 38 24.88 1.20 11.68
N GLU A 39 26.15 1.18 11.26
CA GLU A 39 26.93 2.39 11.00
C GLU A 39 26.41 3.17 9.77
N GLU A 40 26.08 2.48 8.69
CA GLU A 40 25.58 3.11 7.47
C GLU A 40 24.08 3.50 7.54
N ILE A 41 23.32 2.86 8.43
CA ILE A 41 21.87 3.12 8.65
C ILE A 41 21.61 3.33 10.14
N PRO A 42 22.02 4.47 10.74
CA PRO A 42 21.95 4.68 12.19
C PRO A 42 20.54 4.63 12.78
N GLU A 43 19.52 4.91 11.97
CA GLU A 43 18.10 4.84 12.40
C GLU A 43 17.67 3.42 12.82
N LEU A 44 18.35 2.36 12.37
CA LEU A 44 18.07 0.99 12.77
C LEU A 44 18.54 0.73 14.21
N ALA A 45 19.64 1.30 14.62
CA ALA A 45 20.21 1.13 15.95
C ALA A 45 19.31 1.71 17.05
N SER A 46 18.48 2.70 16.73
CA SER A 46 17.57 3.34 17.68
C SER A 46 16.27 2.56 17.92
N ARG A 47 16.00 1.50 17.15
CA ARG A 47 14.78 0.69 17.26
C ARG A 47 15.00 -0.49 18.21
N PRO A 48 14.22 -0.58 19.32
CA PRO A 48 14.38 -1.66 20.28
C PRO A 48 14.23 -3.05 19.64
N GLY A 49 15.23 -3.92 19.88
CA GLY A 49 15.24 -5.31 19.39
C GLY A 49 15.70 -5.50 17.96
N LEU A 50 15.59 -4.49 17.09
CA LEU A 50 15.91 -4.62 15.68
C LEU A 50 17.39 -4.95 15.39
N PRO A 51 18.39 -4.42 16.13
CA PRO A 51 19.77 -4.84 15.94
C PRO A 51 19.98 -6.36 16.10
N ASN A 52 19.41 -6.96 17.13
CA ASN A 52 19.51 -8.41 17.35
C ASN A 52 18.79 -9.21 16.26
N GLU A 53 17.64 -8.74 15.78
CA GLU A 53 16.91 -9.36 14.66
C GLU A 53 17.75 -9.32 13.37
N ILE A 54 18.50 -8.22 13.14
CA ILE A 54 19.42 -8.07 12.01
C ILE A 54 20.57 -9.07 12.11
N GLU A 55 21.19 -9.23 13.28
CA GLU A 55 22.23 -10.20 13.50
C GLU A 55 21.75 -11.63 13.23
N GLU A 56 20.57 -11.97 13.74
CA GLU A 56 19.94 -13.28 13.48
C GLU A 56 19.67 -13.51 11.99
N ALA A 57 19.14 -12.51 11.29
CA ALA A 57 18.90 -12.60 9.84
C ALA A 57 20.21 -12.77 9.05
N ILE A 58 21.28 -12.05 9.41
CA ILE A 58 22.60 -12.19 8.77
C ILE A 58 23.12 -13.61 9.01
N ARG A 59 23.00 -14.12 10.23
CA ARG A 59 23.43 -15.48 10.61
C ARG A 59 22.71 -16.53 9.78
N GLU A 60 21.39 -16.49 9.76
CA GLU A 60 20.58 -17.43 8.99
C GLU A 60 20.89 -17.35 7.48
N HIS A 61 21.00 -16.15 6.93
CA HIS A 61 21.36 -15.97 5.52
C HIS A 61 22.76 -16.52 5.20
N TRP A 62 23.74 -16.27 6.06
CA TRP A 62 25.11 -16.77 5.86
C TRP A 62 25.18 -18.29 5.87
N ILE A 63 24.61 -18.92 6.91
CA ILE A 63 24.58 -20.38 7.04
C ILE A 63 23.83 -21.02 5.84
N CYS A 64 22.67 -20.48 5.47
CA CYS A 64 21.92 -21.00 4.33
C CYS A 64 22.69 -20.82 3.01
N PHE A 65 23.32 -19.67 2.81
CA PHE A 65 24.13 -19.39 1.62
C PHE A 65 25.31 -20.35 1.51
N LEU A 66 26.07 -20.56 2.58
CA LEU A 66 27.18 -21.53 2.62
C LEU A 66 26.70 -22.93 2.22
N GLY A 67 25.55 -23.37 2.78
CA GLY A 67 24.95 -24.66 2.44
C GLY A 67 24.54 -24.79 0.98
N GLN A 68 24.30 -23.69 0.26
CA GLN A 68 23.94 -23.69 -1.15
C GLN A 68 25.15 -23.60 -2.10
N LEU A 69 26.34 -23.21 -1.61
CA LEU A 69 27.52 -23.07 -2.46
C LEU A 69 27.97 -24.40 -3.08
N THR A 70 27.80 -25.52 -2.36
CA THR A 70 28.16 -26.86 -2.82
C THR A 70 27.08 -27.54 -3.64
N GLN A 71 25.89 -26.92 -3.76
CA GLN A 71 24.77 -27.50 -4.52
C GLN A 71 24.89 -27.16 -6.02
N PRO A 72 24.47 -28.07 -6.93
CA PRO A 72 24.49 -27.78 -8.37
C PRO A 72 23.64 -26.58 -8.77
N ARG A 73 22.55 -26.35 -8.04
CA ARG A 73 21.63 -25.20 -8.23
C ARG A 73 21.22 -24.67 -6.88
N ILE A 74 21.10 -23.35 -6.78
CA ILE A 74 20.58 -22.71 -5.57
C ILE A 74 19.10 -23.04 -5.40
N THR A 75 18.76 -23.69 -4.29
CA THR A 75 17.39 -23.83 -3.81
C THR A 75 17.16 -22.74 -2.77
N PHE A 76 16.31 -21.77 -3.11
CA PHE A 76 16.13 -20.58 -2.27
C PHE A 76 14.82 -20.64 -1.49
N THR A 77 14.90 -20.34 -0.21
CA THR A 77 13.77 -19.99 0.67
C THR A 77 14.23 -18.83 1.54
N LEU A 78 13.42 -17.77 1.62
CA LEU A 78 13.76 -16.65 2.49
C LEU A 78 13.83 -17.11 3.95
N VAL A 79 14.89 -16.77 4.64
CA VAL A 79 15.14 -17.19 6.02
C VAL A 79 14.11 -16.60 6.98
N PRO A 80 13.72 -17.33 8.05
CA PRO A 80 12.68 -16.93 8.99
C PRO A 80 12.91 -15.56 9.62
N ALA A 81 14.14 -15.24 10.03
CA ALA A 81 14.46 -13.94 10.62
C ALA A 81 14.25 -12.78 9.62
N ALA A 82 14.59 -12.95 8.33
CA ALA A 82 14.32 -11.95 7.30
C ALA A 82 12.81 -11.77 7.02
N VAL A 83 12.04 -12.86 7.07
CA VAL A 83 10.56 -12.80 7.00
C VAL A 83 10.00 -12.01 8.18
N HIS A 84 10.55 -12.21 9.40
CA HIS A 84 10.15 -11.49 10.61
C HIS A 84 10.42 -9.98 10.46
N ILE A 85 11.64 -9.60 10.08
CA ILE A 85 12.03 -8.20 9.83
C ILE A 85 11.13 -7.56 8.76
N ALA A 86 10.88 -8.23 7.63
CA ALA A 86 10.06 -7.68 6.55
C ALA A 86 8.62 -7.40 7.01
N ARG A 87 8.02 -8.31 7.78
CA ARG A 87 6.68 -8.12 8.36
C ARG A 87 6.65 -7.04 9.42
N GLY A 88 7.61 -7.03 10.34
CA GLY A 88 7.75 -6.02 11.39
C GLY A 88 7.97 -4.63 10.80
N SER A 89 8.80 -4.51 9.78
CA SER A 89 9.05 -3.27 9.04
C SER A 89 7.78 -2.73 8.38
N ALA A 90 6.99 -3.59 7.75
CA ALA A 90 5.71 -3.20 7.18
C ALA A 90 4.75 -2.65 8.24
N GLN A 91 4.75 -3.22 9.46
CA GLN A 91 3.90 -2.81 10.58
C GLN A 91 4.34 -1.48 11.21
N THR A 92 5.64 -1.25 11.29
CA THR A 92 6.24 -0.07 11.93
C THR A 92 6.54 1.08 10.97
N SER A 93 6.07 0.98 9.73
CA SER A 93 6.29 1.96 8.66
C SER A 93 7.77 2.22 8.34
N LEU A 94 8.64 1.22 8.58
CA LEU A 94 10.01 1.27 8.07
C LEU A 94 9.97 1.08 6.55
N PRO A 95 10.57 2.01 5.76
CA PRO A 95 10.49 1.92 4.30
C PRO A 95 11.15 0.65 3.75
N LEU A 96 10.56 0.08 2.68
CA LEU A 96 11.17 -1.05 1.96
C LEU A 96 12.57 -0.73 1.44
N ASP A 97 12.81 0.52 1.05
CA ASP A 97 14.12 0.97 0.59
C ASP A 97 15.22 0.80 1.65
N THR A 98 14.88 0.95 2.93
CA THR A 98 15.80 0.68 4.04
C THR A 98 16.20 -0.79 4.08
N LEU A 99 15.25 -1.73 3.88
CA LEU A 99 15.56 -3.16 3.79
C LEU A 99 16.44 -3.48 2.57
N ASN A 100 16.14 -2.89 1.43
CA ASN A 100 16.96 -3.06 0.21
C ASN A 100 18.38 -2.51 0.41
N ARG A 101 18.52 -1.43 1.17
CA ARG A 101 19.84 -0.85 1.51
C ARG A 101 20.64 -1.79 2.42
N MET A 102 20.00 -2.46 3.39
CA MET A 102 20.65 -3.48 4.21
C MET A 102 21.23 -4.62 3.34
N TYR A 103 20.46 -5.14 2.38
CA TYR A 103 20.95 -6.17 1.46
C TYR A 103 22.14 -5.69 0.61
N ARG A 104 22.13 -4.44 0.13
CA ARG A 104 23.28 -3.88 -0.62
C ARG A 104 24.55 -3.80 0.23
N ILE A 105 24.42 -3.40 1.50
CA ILE A 105 25.55 -3.36 2.43
C ILE A 105 26.08 -4.77 2.70
N ALA A 106 25.18 -5.73 2.94
CA ALA A 106 25.57 -7.13 3.12
C ALA A 106 26.27 -7.70 1.88
N GLN A 107 25.78 -7.37 0.68
CA GLN A 107 26.41 -7.77 -0.60
C GLN A 107 27.82 -7.19 -0.71
N GLN A 108 28.02 -5.92 -0.40
CA GLN A 108 29.35 -5.28 -0.42
C GLN A 108 30.28 -5.93 0.61
N SER A 109 29.76 -6.28 1.81
CA SER A 109 30.54 -6.99 2.82
C SER A 109 30.96 -8.38 2.35
N THR A 110 30.04 -9.13 1.75
CA THR A 110 30.35 -10.43 1.15
C THR A 110 31.41 -10.33 0.06
N TRP A 111 31.28 -9.33 -0.80
CA TRP A 111 32.26 -9.10 -1.88
C TRP A 111 33.65 -8.75 -1.36
N SER A 112 33.75 -7.82 -0.41
CA SER A 112 35.04 -7.45 0.21
C SER A 112 35.68 -8.66 0.85
N TYR A 113 34.91 -9.43 1.63
CA TYR A 113 35.43 -10.60 2.32
C TYR A 113 35.91 -11.70 1.36
N THR A 114 35.13 -12.02 0.34
CA THR A 114 35.56 -13.05 -0.65
C THR A 114 36.75 -12.62 -1.46
N THR A 115 36.87 -11.35 -1.81
CA THR A 115 38.05 -10.84 -2.53
C THR A 115 39.32 -10.87 -1.68
N GLU A 116 39.23 -10.58 -0.37
CA GLU A 116 40.34 -10.70 0.58
C GLU A 116 40.84 -12.15 0.65
N LEU A 117 39.93 -13.11 0.86
CA LEU A 117 40.26 -14.53 0.93
C LEU A 117 40.92 -15.07 -0.35
N ILE A 118 40.40 -14.66 -1.52
CA ILE A 118 40.94 -15.09 -2.80
C ILE A 118 42.31 -14.45 -3.08
N ALA A 119 42.59 -13.25 -2.56
CA ALA A 119 43.89 -12.60 -2.70
C ALA A 119 45.03 -13.38 -1.99
N GLU A 120 44.71 -14.15 -0.95
CA GLU A 120 45.67 -14.98 -0.18
C GLU A 120 46.02 -16.32 -0.89
N ILE A 121 45.26 -16.69 -1.93
CA ILE A 121 45.55 -17.93 -2.69
C ILE A 121 46.82 -17.76 -3.51
N ASP A 122 47.79 -18.65 -3.32
CA ASP A 122 49.12 -18.58 -3.96
C ASP A 122 49.18 -19.13 -5.40
N ASP A 123 48.01 -19.31 -6.04
CA ASP A 123 47.83 -19.99 -7.32
C ASP A 123 47.78 -19.05 -8.53
N ALA A 124 47.79 -19.65 -9.74
CA ALA A 124 47.81 -18.96 -11.00
C ALA A 124 46.65 -17.96 -11.15
N ARG A 125 46.88 -16.83 -11.80
CA ARG A 125 45.96 -15.70 -11.98
C ARG A 125 44.59 -16.14 -12.60
N SER A 126 44.57 -17.19 -13.42
CA SER A 126 43.36 -17.74 -14.04
C SER A 126 42.42 -18.39 -13.03
N GLU A 127 42.95 -19.14 -12.06
CA GLU A 127 42.20 -19.85 -11.03
C GLU A 127 41.48 -18.87 -10.10
N ARG A 128 42.15 -17.81 -9.66
CA ARG A 128 41.51 -16.74 -8.87
C ARG A 128 40.33 -16.10 -9.59
N THR A 129 40.45 -15.87 -10.89
CA THR A 129 39.38 -15.26 -11.70
C THR A 129 38.18 -16.16 -11.79
N GLU A 130 38.35 -17.45 -12.02
CA GLU A 130 37.25 -18.43 -12.11
C GLU A 130 36.51 -18.57 -10.78
N LEU A 131 37.27 -18.61 -9.67
CA LEU A 131 36.64 -18.68 -8.34
C LEU A 131 35.88 -17.40 -7.99
N LEU A 132 36.44 -16.21 -8.34
CA LEU A 132 35.72 -14.94 -8.17
C LEU A 132 34.40 -14.91 -8.96
N ILE A 133 34.42 -15.36 -10.22
CA ILE A 133 33.21 -15.41 -11.04
C ILE A 133 32.18 -16.35 -10.43
N PHE A 134 32.60 -17.55 -10.03
CA PHE A 134 31.71 -18.53 -9.39
C PHE A 134 31.06 -17.98 -8.12
N LEU A 135 31.84 -17.42 -7.19
CA LEU A 135 31.31 -16.90 -5.93
C LEU A 135 30.43 -15.67 -6.17
N TRP A 136 30.80 -14.81 -7.14
CA TRP A 136 30.00 -13.66 -7.51
C TRP A 136 28.62 -14.07 -8.07
N GLU A 137 28.57 -15.00 -9.00
CA GLU A 137 27.32 -15.50 -9.58
C GLU A 137 26.41 -16.07 -8.49
N ARG A 138 26.96 -16.89 -7.58
CA ARG A 138 26.20 -17.48 -6.47
C ARG A 138 25.71 -16.43 -5.47
N ALA A 139 26.58 -15.51 -5.05
CA ALA A 139 26.21 -14.46 -4.11
C ALA A 139 25.17 -13.51 -4.71
N SER A 140 25.32 -13.14 -5.99
CA SER A 140 24.37 -12.26 -6.68
C SER A 140 23.01 -12.93 -6.81
N GLU A 141 22.95 -14.20 -7.22
CA GLU A 141 21.69 -14.95 -7.32
C GLU A 141 21.00 -15.05 -5.94
N TRP A 142 21.76 -15.33 -4.88
CA TRP A 142 21.23 -15.41 -3.52
C TRP A 142 20.64 -14.08 -3.06
N ILE A 143 21.37 -12.98 -3.24
CA ILE A 143 20.94 -11.63 -2.84
C ILE A 143 19.72 -11.18 -3.65
N ASP A 144 19.71 -11.37 -4.96
CA ASP A 144 18.57 -10.99 -5.82
C ASP A 144 17.30 -11.69 -5.40
N ARG A 145 17.37 -12.99 -5.12
CA ARG A 145 16.22 -13.75 -4.61
C ARG A 145 15.79 -13.29 -3.23
N SER A 146 16.75 -12.96 -2.35
CA SER A 146 16.47 -12.46 -1.02
C SER A 146 15.74 -11.12 -1.07
N VAL A 147 16.19 -10.17 -1.90
CA VAL A 147 15.56 -8.86 -2.09
C VAL A 147 14.13 -9.00 -2.63
N ASN A 148 13.96 -9.85 -3.67
CA ASN A 148 12.66 -10.06 -4.29
C ASN A 148 11.65 -10.67 -3.30
N GLU A 149 12.04 -11.71 -2.55
CA GLU A 149 11.15 -12.36 -1.57
C GLU A 149 10.88 -11.47 -0.36
N THR A 150 11.86 -10.72 0.12
CA THR A 150 11.66 -9.72 1.20
C THR A 150 10.66 -8.65 0.76
N SER A 151 10.80 -8.15 -0.46
CA SER A 151 9.86 -7.18 -1.03
C SER A 151 8.44 -7.74 -1.13
N ARG A 152 8.30 -8.98 -1.58
CA ARG A 152 7.00 -9.68 -1.65
C ARG A 152 6.36 -9.81 -0.26
N VAL A 153 7.12 -10.27 0.73
CA VAL A 153 6.64 -10.44 2.11
C VAL A 153 6.23 -9.10 2.72
N TYR A 154 7.02 -8.04 2.50
CA TYR A 154 6.73 -6.70 2.96
C TYR A 154 5.42 -6.16 2.37
N HIS A 155 5.26 -6.23 1.04
CA HIS A 155 4.04 -5.76 0.37
C HIS A 155 2.80 -6.57 0.76
N GLU A 156 2.94 -7.88 0.94
CA GLU A 156 1.84 -8.72 1.40
C GLU A 156 1.41 -8.36 2.84
N ALA A 157 2.37 -8.11 3.73
CA ALA A 157 2.07 -7.67 5.08
C ALA A 157 1.38 -6.30 5.11
N ARG A 158 1.86 -5.33 4.31
CA ARG A 158 1.20 -4.02 4.14
C ARG A 158 -0.23 -4.17 3.64
N ARG A 159 -0.43 -4.96 2.59
CA ARG A 159 -1.76 -5.20 2.02
C ARG A 159 -2.72 -5.82 3.03
N ARG A 160 -2.27 -6.81 3.81
CA ARG A 160 -3.09 -7.41 4.87
C ARG A 160 -3.52 -6.40 5.92
N MET A 161 -2.62 -5.51 6.33
CA MET A 161 -2.93 -4.44 7.28
C MET A 161 -3.95 -3.46 6.72
N GLU A 162 -3.79 -3.05 5.46
CA GLU A 162 -4.73 -2.14 4.78
C GLU A 162 -6.12 -2.75 4.67
N ILE A 163 -6.22 -4.04 4.30
CA ILE A 163 -7.50 -4.78 4.27
C ILE A 163 -8.12 -4.83 5.67
N GLY A 164 -7.35 -5.18 6.69
CA GLY A 164 -7.84 -5.26 8.07
C GLY A 164 -8.29 -3.90 8.62
N ARG A 165 -7.57 -2.83 8.30
CA ARG A 165 -7.97 -1.46 8.65
C ARG A 165 -9.25 -1.06 7.94
N ASN A 166 -9.35 -1.30 6.64
CA ASN A 166 -10.54 -0.98 5.88
C ASN A 166 -11.79 -1.73 6.39
N ALA A 167 -11.65 -3.02 6.73
CA ALA A 167 -12.76 -3.80 7.29
C ALA A 167 -13.27 -3.19 8.61
N ARG A 168 -12.38 -2.80 9.53
CA ARG A 168 -12.78 -2.13 10.79
C ARG A 168 -13.42 -0.77 10.52
N TRP A 169 -12.91 0.00 9.58
CA TRP A 169 -13.48 1.29 9.21
C TRP A 169 -14.86 1.13 8.58
N ILE A 170 -15.08 0.12 7.73
CA ILE A 170 -16.40 -0.20 7.18
C ILE A 170 -17.39 -0.49 8.31
N ASP A 171 -17.02 -1.35 9.27
CA ASP A 171 -17.87 -1.70 10.38
C ASP A 171 -18.27 -0.45 11.18
N THR A 172 -17.29 0.36 11.60
CA THR A 172 -17.54 1.58 12.35
C THR A 172 -18.40 2.57 11.58
N VAL A 173 -18.09 2.80 10.29
CA VAL A 173 -18.86 3.70 9.43
C VAL A 173 -20.29 3.19 9.26
N SER A 174 -20.49 1.89 9.01
CA SER A 174 -21.82 1.30 8.85
C SER A 174 -22.69 1.52 10.09
N ARG A 175 -22.15 1.29 11.29
CA ARG A 175 -22.85 1.54 12.55
C ARG A 175 -23.26 3.01 12.71
N VAL A 176 -22.40 3.96 12.31
CA VAL A 176 -22.72 5.39 12.30
C VAL A 176 -23.84 5.68 11.29
N LEU A 177 -23.77 5.10 10.09
CA LEU A 177 -24.78 5.27 9.05
C LEU A 177 -26.12 4.65 9.42
N ASP A 178 -26.13 3.53 10.14
CA ASP A 178 -27.32 2.84 10.63
C ASP A 178 -27.98 3.59 11.81
N GLY A 179 -27.37 4.68 12.28
CA GLY A 179 -27.93 5.55 13.31
C GLY A 179 -27.72 5.02 14.73
N GLU A 180 -26.73 4.15 14.97
CA GLU A 180 -26.39 3.76 16.33
C GLU A 180 -25.95 4.97 17.17
N VAL A 181 -26.33 4.97 18.43
CA VAL A 181 -25.91 5.99 19.39
C VAL A 181 -24.47 5.69 19.84
N LEU A 182 -23.51 6.36 19.22
CA LEU A 182 -22.10 6.16 19.46
C LEU A 182 -21.43 7.41 20.03
N ASP A 183 -20.42 7.22 20.87
CA ASP A 183 -19.57 8.32 21.33
C ASP A 183 -18.66 8.82 20.21
N SER A 184 -18.65 10.12 19.95
CA SER A 184 -17.90 10.71 18.84
C SER A 184 -16.37 10.59 18.99
N ARG A 185 -15.85 10.52 20.24
CA ARG A 185 -14.43 10.32 20.50
C ARG A 185 -14.03 8.88 20.22
N TRP A 186 -14.89 7.95 20.60
CA TRP A 186 -14.67 6.54 20.27
C TRP A 186 -14.66 6.33 18.75
N VAL A 187 -15.64 6.85 18.02
CA VAL A 187 -15.69 6.78 16.55
C VAL A 187 -14.45 7.43 15.93
N SER A 188 -14.03 8.59 16.42
CA SER A 188 -12.81 9.25 15.98
C SER A 188 -11.58 8.34 16.13
N SER A 189 -11.43 7.68 17.29
CA SER A 189 -10.34 6.77 17.57
C SER A 189 -10.33 5.57 16.62
N GLU A 190 -11.48 4.92 16.41
CA GLU A 190 -11.63 3.79 15.51
C GLU A 190 -11.33 4.16 14.04
N LEU A 191 -11.64 5.38 13.64
CA LEU A 191 -11.39 5.90 12.29
C LEU A 191 -10.03 6.62 12.15
N GLY A 192 -9.05 6.24 12.99
CA GLY A 192 -7.67 6.74 12.90
C GLY A 192 -7.50 8.22 13.23
N GLY A 193 -8.31 8.76 14.14
CA GLY A 193 -8.25 10.14 14.57
C GLY A 193 -9.04 11.11 13.69
N TYR A 194 -9.94 10.61 12.84
CA TYR A 194 -10.78 11.46 12.00
C TYR A 194 -11.65 12.38 12.87
N PRO A 195 -11.68 13.73 12.64
CA PRO A 195 -12.27 14.71 13.55
C PRO A 195 -13.80 14.76 13.48
N MET A 196 -14.49 13.93 14.25
CA MET A 196 -15.95 13.78 14.24
C MET A 196 -16.74 15.01 14.72
N SER A 197 -16.10 15.97 15.38
CA SER A 197 -16.74 17.23 15.82
C SER A 197 -16.77 18.34 14.76
N SER A 198 -16.15 18.09 13.60
CA SER A 198 -16.06 19.04 12.48
C SER A 198 -17.30 19.04 11.60
N TYR A 199 -17.27 19.85 10.54
CA TYR A 199 -18.19 19.71 9.39
C TYR A 199 -17.70 18.59 8.48
N HIS A 200 -18.61 17.81 7.96
CA HIS A 200 -18.33 16.66 7.09
C HIS A 200 -19.01 16.82 5.75
N THR A 201 -18.25 16.62 4.69
CA THR A 201 -18.75 16.50 3.32
C THR A 201 -18.44 15.09 2.84
N ALA A 202 -19.46 14.32 2.53
CA ALA A 202 -19.31 12.96 2.03
C ALA A 202 -19.25 12.96 0.49
N PHE A 203 -18.42 12.07 -0.03
CA PHE A 203 -18.27 11.79 -1.45
C PHE A 203 -18.53 10.30 -1.65
N VAL A 204 -19.43 9.98 -2.57
CA VAL A 204 -19.67 8.60 -3.01
C VAL A 204 -19.15 8.47 -4.43
N LEU A 205 -18.09 7.67 -4.58
CA LEU A 205 -17.45 7.44 -5.86
C LEU A 205 -17.87 6.07 -6.39
N ALA A 206 -18.27 6.02 -7.65
CA ALA A 206 -18.60 4.79 -8.36
C ALA A 206 -17.81 4.71 -9.67
N ALA A 207 -17.06 3.61 -9.85
CA ALA A 207 -16.31 3.35 -11.06
C ALA A 207 -17.19 2.77 -12.17
N GLY A 208 -16.93 3.14 -13.42
CA GLY A 208 -17.54 2.58 -14.63
C GLY A 208 -17.23 1.07 -14.81
N LYS A 209 -17.54 0.53 -15.98
CA LYS A 209 -17.38 -0.92 -16.26
C LYS A 209 -15.94 -1.37 -16.47
N GLU A 210 -15.01 -0.46 -16.74
CA GLU A 210 -13.61 -0.77 -16.98
C GLU A 210 -12.86 -1.17 -15.70
N GLN A 211 -12.01 -2.18 -15.80
CA GLN A 211 -11.38 -2.83 -14.65
C GLN A 211 -10.37 -1.94 -13.93
N ASP A 212 -9.68 -1.06 -14.68
CA ASP A 212 -8.63 -0.18 -14.16
C ASP A 212 -9.16 0.97 -13.28
N ALA A 213 -10.46 1.28 -13.38
CA ALA A 213 -11.08 2.36 -12.60
C ALA A 213 -11.13 2.08 -11.07
N VAL A 214 -11.01 0.82 -10.65
CA VAL A 214 -11.05 0.44 -9.22
C VAL A 214 -9.74 0.78 -8.51
N GLU A 215 -8.59 0.59 -9.16
CA GLU A 215 -7.28 0.90 -8.60
C GLU A 215 -7.05 2.41 -8.49
N THR A 216 -7.70 3.19 -9.35
CA THR A 216 -7.59 4.65 -9.35
C THR A 216 -8.51 5.35 -8.36
N LEU A 217 -9.46 4.65 -7.72
CA LEU A 217 -10.43 5.27 -6.80
C LEU A 217 -9.79 6.04 -5.65
N GLU A 218 -8.76 5.50 -5.01
CA GLU A 218 -8.08 6.20 -3.90
C GLU A 218 -7.29 7.41 -4.37
N GLU A 219 -6.63 7.28 -5.52
CA GLU A 219 -5.92 8.41 -6.12
C GLU A 219 -6.90 9.51 -6.50
N SER A 220 -8.03 9.16 -7.10
CA SER A 220 -9.09 10.09 -7.42
C SER A 220 -9.66 10.78 -6.17
N CYS A 221 -9.85 10.04 -5.07
CA CYS A 221 -10.24 10.63 -3.78
C CYS A 221 -9.21 11.66 -3.29
N ARG A 222 -7.92 11.34 -3.38
CA ARG A 222 -6.84 12.27 -2.97
C ARG A 222 -6.78 13.51 -3.85
N GLN A 223 -6.91 13.34 -5.15
CA GLN A 223 -6.90 14.44 -6.12
C GLN A 223 -8.10 15.38 -5.94
N LEU A 224 -9.32 14.82 -5.77
CA LEU A 224 -10.52 15.58 -5.48
C LEU A 224 -10.38 16.39 -4.19
N ALA A 225 -9.89 15.76 -3.11
CA ALA A 225 -9.67 16.44 -1.84
C ALA A 225 -8.63 17.57 -1.98
N ALA A 226 -7.51 17.31 -2.65
CA ALA A 226 -6.45 18.29 -2.86
C ALA A 226 -6.94 19.47 -3.71
N GLY A 227 -7.66 19.21 -4.80
CA GLY A 227 -8.23 20.24 -5.70
C GLY A 227 -9.21 21.17 -4.99
N ALA A 228 -9.95 20.65 -4.02
CA ALA A 228 -10.87 21.44 -3.18
C ALA A 228 -10.22 22.05 -1.93
N GLY A 229 -8.91 21.88 -1.73
CA GLY A 229 -8.20 22.35 -0.52
C GLY A 229 -8.58 21.62 0.76
N LEU A 230 -9.12 20.41 0.65
CA LEU A 230 -9.55 19.59 1.77
C LEU A 230 -8.38 18.77 2.32
N ARG A 231 -8.27 18.73 3.66
CA ARG A 231 -7.18 17.97 4.33
C ARG A 231 -7.59 16.52 4.54
N THR A 232 -6.62 15.64 4.45
CA THR A 232 -6.61 14.21 4.80
C THR A 232 -8.00 13.55 4.85
N PRO A 233 -8.56 13.13 3.73
CA PRO A 233 -9.89 12.53 3.72
C PRO A 233 -9.89 11.16 4.40
N LEU A 234 -11.00 10.81 5.07
CA LEU A 234 -11.31 9.43 5.42
C LEU A 234 -11.81 8.72 4.18
N VAL A 235 -11.14 7.67 3.75
CA VAL A 235 -11.55 6.87 2.58
C VAL A 235 -11.87 5.45 3.04
N VAL A 236 -13.04 4.95 2.67
CA VAL A 236 -13.53 3.61 3.01
C VAL A 236 -13.99 2.92 1.73
N ARG A 237 -13.64 1.65 1.58
CA ARG A 237 -14.05 0.81 0.44
C ARG A 237 -15.06 -0.24 0.89
N PRO A 238 -16.37 -0.01 0.72
CA PRO A 238 -17.42 -0.94 1.20
C PRO A 238 -17.48 -2.23 0.40
N GLY A 239 -16.81 -2.29 -0.73
CA GLY A 239 -16.81 -3.41 -1.68
C GLY A 239 -17.33 -3.00 -3.05
N GLY A 240 -17.26 -3.92 -4.00
CA GLY A 240 -17.63 -3.65 -5.38
C GLY A 240 -16.75 -2.59 -6.02
N ARG A 241 -17.37 -1.71 -6.80
CA ARG A 241 -16.68 -0.65 -7.56
C ARG A 241 -16.96 0.73 -6.97
N GLN A 242 -17.01 0.82 -5.63
CA GLN A 242 -17.32 2.05 -4.91
C GLN A 242 -16.25 2.39 -3.89
N ALA A 243 -16.06 3.69 -3.67
CA ALA A 243 -15.35 4.23 -2.53
C ALA A 243 -16.22 5.31 -1.87
N TRP A 244 -16.19 5.35 -0.56
CA TRP A 244 -16.79 6.42 0.22
C TRP A 244 -15.69 7.27 0.81
N MET A 245 -15.79 8.57 0.66
CA MET A 245 -14.82 9.52 1.20
C MET A 245 -15.55 10.55 2.04
N TRP A 246 -14.94 10.95 3.15
CA TRP A 246 -15.38 12.11 3.92
C TRP A 246 -14.23 13.08 4.07
N ALA A 247 -14.50 14.34 3.75
CA ALA A 247 -13.61 15.44 4.06
C ALA A 247 -14.16 16.19 5.29
N SER A 248 -13.26 16.58 6.18
CA SER A 248 -13.59 17.39 7.35
C SER A 248 -13.11 18.82 7.20
N THR A 249 -13.94 19.79 7.61
CA THR A 249 -13.62 21.21 7.61
C THR A 249 -14.02 21.85 8.96
N SER A 250 -13.33 22.90 9.38
CA SER A 250 -13.66 23.62 10.62
C SER A 250 -14.95 24.45 10.51
N ARG A 251 -15.42 24.69 9.31
CA ARG A 251 -16.64 25.44 8.98
C ARG A 251 -17.28 24.86 7.73
N LEU A 252 -18.49 25.32 7.44
CA LEU A 252 -19.23 24.97 6.24
C LEU A 252 -18.35 25.12 4.99
N LEU A 253 -18.44 24.18 4.07
CA LEU A 253 -17.73 24.24 2.79
C LEU A 253 -18.21 25.48 2.01
N PRO A 254 -17.33 26.37 1.58
CA PRO A 254 -17.74 27.58 0.88
C PRO A 254 -18.15 27.27 -0.59
N PRO A 255 -19.04 28.06 -1.18
CA PRO A 255 -19.53 27.84 -2.55
C PRO A 255 -18.44 27.75 -3.62
N ASN A 256 -17.32 28.47 -3.44
CA ASN A 256 -16.20 28.38 -4.37
C ASN A 256 -15.47 27.03 -4.33
N ALA A 257 -15.47 26.36 -3.19
CA ALA A 257 -14.94 25.00 -3.08
C ALA A 257 -15.89 23.97 -3.71
N GLU A 258 -17.21 24.16 -3.59
CA GLU A 258 -18.21 23.33 -4.29
C GLU A 258 -18.06 23.49 -5.81
N LEU A 259 -17.89 24.72 -6.30
CA LEU A 259 -17.64 24.98 -7.73
C LEU A 259 -16.32 24.36 -8.21
N ALA A 260 -15.27 24.40 -7.39
CA ALA A 260 -14.00 23.75 -7.71
C ALA A 260 -14.16 22.23 -7.82
N LEU A 261 -14.99 21.61 -6.94
CA LEU A 261 -15.32 20.20 -7.01
C LEU A 261 -16.08 19.85 -8.29
N SER A 262 -17.11 20.63 -8.66
CA SER A 262 -17.89 20.43 -9.90
C SER A 262 -17.02 20.44 -11.15
N ASN A 263 -15.97 21.24 -11.16
CA ASN A 263 -15.04 21.38 -12.29
C ASN A 263 -13.85 20.41 -12.23
N SER A 264 -13.79 19.53 -11.21
CA SER A 264 -12.68 18.59 -11.06
C SER A 264 -12.77 17.46 -12.09
N PRO A 265 -11.65 17.06 -12.71
CA PRO A 265 -11.65 15.95 -13.65
C PRO A 265 -11.93 14.65 -12.89
N ALA A 266 -13.06 14.02 -13.18
CA ALA A 266 -13.44 12.74 -12.59
C ALA A 266 -13.21 11.55 -13.54
N GLY A 267 -12.81 11.77 -14.78
CA GLY A 267 -12.65 10.72 -15.79
C GLY A 267 -13.94 9.90 -15.96
N ASP A 268 -13.82 8.59 -15.98
CA ASP A 268 -14.96 7.65 -16.05
C ASP A 268 -15.69 7.43 -14.73
N LEU A 269 -15.29 8.14 -13.67
CA LEU A 269 -15.94 8.03 -12.37
C LEU A 269 -17.22 8.85 -12.30
N ARG A 270 -18.18 8.33 -11.55
CA ARG A 270 -19.31 9.10 -11.02
C ARG A 270 -18.95 9.46 -9.57
N VAL A 271 -18.90 10.74 -9.29
CA VAL A 271 -18.60 11.26 -7.95
C VAL A 271 -19.78 12.09 -7.51
N VAL A 272 -20.46 11.64 -6.47
CA VAL A 272 -21.56 12.41 -5.88
C VAL A 272 -21.11 13.02 -4.57
N VAL A 273 -21.30 14.32 -4.43
CA VAL A 273 -20.92 15.11 -3.26
C VAL A 273 -22.17 15.45 -2.45
N GLY A 274 -22.19 15.01 -1.20
CA GLY A 274 -23.24 15.36 -0.24
C GLY A 274 -23.06 16.76 0.34
N PRO A 275 -24.06 17.34 1.01
CA PRO A 275 -23.94 18.65 1.63
C PRO A 275 -23.02 18.60 2.84
N SER A 276 -22.31 19.71 3.11
CA SER A 276 -21.49 19.87 4.29
C SER A 276 -22.37 20.00 5.55
N ARG A 277 -22.17 19.13 6.56
CA ARG A 277 -22.97 19.06 7.79
C ARG A 277 -22.09 18.83 9.02
N PRO A 278 -22.46 19.39 10.19
CA PRO A 278 -21.63 19.27 11.40
C PRO A 278 -21.87 17.98 12.18
N GLY A 279 -20.83 17.48 12.81
CA GLY A 279 -20.87 16.42 13.82
C GLY A 279 -21.24 15.04 13.27
N LEU A 280 -21.42 14.07 14.16
CA LEU A 280 -21.68 12.67 13.81
C LEU A 280 -22.94 12.48 12.95
N SER A 281 -24.02 13.19 13.28
CA SER A 281 -25.25 13.19 12.47
C SER A 281 -25.03 13.80 11.09
N GLY A 282 -24.16 14.81 10.99
CA GLY A 282 -23.76 15.42 9.74
C GLY A 282 -22.93 14.49 8.86
N PHE A 283 -22.05 13.71 9.47
CA PHE A 283 -21.29 12.66 8.80
C PHE A 283 -22.22 11.64 8.11
N ALA A 284 -23.20 11.13 8.83
CA ALA A 284 -24.18 10.18 8.29
C ALA A 284 -25.10 10.82 7.24
N SER A 285 -25.71 11.97 7.55
CA SER A 285 -26.68 12.60 6.67
C SER A 285 -26.08 13.05 5.33
N SER A 286 -24.85 13.57 5.33
CA SER A 286 -24.14 13.92 4.10
C SER A 286 -23.95 12.72 3.18
N HIS A 287 -23.56 11.57 3.73
CA HIS A 287 -23.40 10.33 2.98
C HIS A 287 -24.75 9.80 2.46
N HIS A 288 -25.79 9.76 3.29
CA HIS A 288 -27.11 9.29 2.87
C HIS A 288 -27.65 10.11 1.70
N GLN A 289 -27.46 11.43 1.74
CA GLN A 289 -27.91 12.33 0.67
C GLN A 289 -27.09 12.11 -0.60
N ALA A 290 -25.77 11.91 -0.50
CA ALA A 290 -24.94 11.56 -1.65
C ALA A 290 -25.33 10.21 -2.25
N ARG A 291 -25.60 9.20 -1.44
CA ARG A 291 -26.07 7.88 -1.89
C ARG A 291 -27.39 7.97 -2.63
N ARG A 292 -28.38 8.65 -2.04
CA ARG A 292 -29.69 8.84 -2.70
C ARG A 292 -29.57 9.58 -4.02
N THR A 293 -28.66 10.57 -4.13
CA THR A 293 -28.40 11.25 -5.40
C THR A 293 -27.82 10.29 -6.43
N LEU A 294 -26.88 9.42 -6.02
CA LEU A 294 -26.32 8.41 -6.92
C LEU A 294 -27.37 7.45 -7.47
N ASP A 295 -28.38 7.09 -6.65
CA ASP A 295 -29.44 6.16 -7.01
C ASP A 295 -30.49 6.80 -7.95
N VAL A 296 -30.71 8.13 -7.82
CA VAL A 296 -31.76 8.87 -8.55
C VAL A 296 -31.24 9.42 -9.88
N VAL A 297 -29.98 9.83 -9.97
CA VAL A 297 -29.40 10.39 -11.19
C VAL A 297 -29.05 9.30 -12.20
N HIS A 298 -29.38 9.51 -13.47
CA HIS A 298 -29.15 8.56 -14.54
C HIS A 298 -27.73 8.00 -14.57
N HIS A 299 -27.61 6.69 -14.80
CA HIS A 299 -26.34 5.94 -14.77
C HIS A 299 -25.31 6.39 -15.80
N ASP A 300 -25.73 7.09 -16.84
CA ASP A 300 -24.84 7.56 -17.93
C ASP A 300 -24.11 8.87 -17.61
N LYS A 301 -24.56 9.63 -16.60
CA LYS A 301 -23.85 10.85 -16.16
C LYS A 301 -22.53 10.47 -15.50
N ARG A 302 -21.44 10.99 -16.03
CA ARG A 302 -20.09 10.93 -15.49
C ARG A 302 -19.70 12.28 -14.91
N GLY A 303 -18.64 12.30 -14.11
CA GLY A 303 -18.15 13.53 -13.50
C GLY A 303 -18.61 13.72 -12.06
N VAL A 304 -18.47 14.94 -11.58
CA VAL A 304 -18.86 15.32 -10.21
C VAL A 304 -20.29 15.87 -10.23
N LEU A 305 -21.12 15.33 -9.35
CA LEU A 305 -22.54 15.69 -9.18
C LEU A 305 -22.71 16.21 -7.75
N LEU A 306 -23.22 17.42 -7.58
CA LEU A 306 -23.53 17.98 -6.27
C LEU A 306 -24.96 17.65 -5.86
N TYR A 307 -25.16 17.20 -4.62
CA TYR A 307 -26.49 17.00 -4.05
C TYR A 307 -27.37 18.25 -4.17
N ALA A 308 -26.79 19.44 -3.94
CA ALA A 308 -27.52 20.70 -4.01
C ALA A 308 -28.20 20.97 -5.36
N GLU A 309 -27.58 20.52 -6.46
CA GLU A 309 -28.13 20.67 -7.82
C GLU A 309 -29.27 19.65 -8.10
N HIS A 310 -29.35 18.57 -7.32
CA HIS A 310 -30.29 17.46 -7.50
C HIS A 310 -31.25 17.31 -6.33
N GLU A 311 -31.23 18.22 -5.35
CA GLU A 311 -31.99 18.11 -4.10
C GLU A 311 -33.50 17.91 -4.35
N ALA A 312 -34.09 18.67 -5.25
CA ALA A 312 -35.50 18.53 -5.60
C ALA A 312 -35.83 17.12 -6.13
N LEU A 313 -34.96 16.59 -7.00
CA LEU A 313 -35.11 15.24 -7.57
C LEU A 313 -34.98 14.17 -6.48
N VAL A 314 -34.04 14.32 -5.56
CA VAL A 314 -33.80 13.40 -4.44
C VAL A 314 -34.97 13.43 -3.44
N LEU A 315 -35.56 14.60 -3.18
CA LEU A 315 -36.70 14.75 -2.27
C LEU A 315 -37.98 14.19 -2.86
N LEU A 316 -38.25 14.41 -4.16
CA LEU A 316 -39.37 13.85 -4.86
C LEU A 316 -39.28 12.33 -5.00
N GLY A 317 -38.07 11.81 -5.13
CA GLY A 317 -37.81 10.38 -5.37
C GLY A 317 -38.19 9.97 -6.79
N CYS A 318 -37.66 8.84 -7.26
CA CYS A 318 -38.10 8.19 -8.49
C CYS A 318 -39.28 7.26 -8.14
N ASN A 319 -40.51 7.77 -8.12
CA ASN A 319 -41.67 6.93 -8.00
C ASN A 319 -42.61 7.20 -9.20
N GLN A 320 -43.48 6.23 -9.48
CA GLN A 320 -44.40 6.27 -10.62
C GLN A 320 -45.37 7.45 -10.55
N GLU A 321 -45.70 7.91 -9.35
CA GLU A 321 -46.58 9.06 -9.16
C GLU A 321 -45.94 10.39 -9.60
N VAL A 322 -44.63 10.54 -9.36
CA VAL A 322 -43.82 11.68 -9.82
C VAL A 322 -43.72 11.65 -11.34
N ASP A 323 -43.43 10.51 -11.94
CA ASP A 323 -43.36 10.35 -13.39
C ASP A 323 -44.72 10.65 -14.05
N ASP A 324 -45.84 10.19 -13.46
CA ASP A 324 -47.17 10.45 -13.95
C ASP A 324 -47.57 11.92 -13.77
N PHE A 325 -47.16 12.56 -12.68
CA PHE A 325 -47.32 14.00 -12.48
C PHE A 325 -46.56 14.81 -13.55
N VAL A 326 -45.28 14.48 -13.76
CA VAL A 326 -44.44 15.15 -14.76
C VAL A 326 -45.00 15.00 -16.16
N ARG A 327 -45.38 13.78 -16.57
CA ARG A 327 -46.01 13.54 -17.87
C ARG A 327 -47.32 14.32 -18.05
N ARG A 328 -48.15 14.35 -17.03
CA ARG A 328 -49.46 15.05 -17.06
C ARG A 328 -49.25 16.55 -17.09
N THR A 329 -48.22 17.10 -16.39
CA THR A 329 -48.01 18.54 -16.26
C THR A 329 -47.25 19.11 -17.45
N LEU A 330 -46.23 18.42 -17.92
CA LEU A 330 -45.40 18.85 -19.05
C LEU A 330 -45.93 18.38 -20.41
N GLY A 331 -46.86 17.40 -20.46
CA GLY A 331 -47.45 16.91 -21.68
C GLY A 331 -46.43 16.58 -22.77
N GLY A 332 -46.68 17.09 -23.97
CA GLY A 332 -45.79 16.88 -25.14
C GLY A 332 -44.41 17.55 -25.05
N LEU A 333 -44.13 18.40 -24.05
CA LEU A 333 -42.81 18.96 -23.80
C LEU A 333 -41.82 17.98 -23.19
N GLY A 334 -42.33 16.87 -22.62
CA GLY A 334 -41.52 15.78 -22.01
C GLY A 334 -41.20 14.62 -22.94
N GLY A 335 -41.49 14.71 -24.25
CA GLY A 335 -41.18 13.68 -25.25
C GLY A 335 -39.69 13.70 -25.70
N PRO A 336 -39.19 12.61 -26.34
CA PRO A 336 -37.80 12.50 -26.78
C PRO A 336 -37.34 13.61 -27.78
N ASP A 337 -38.28 14.31 -28.36
CA ASP A 337 -38.02 15.45 -29.27
C ASP A 337 -38.15 16.84 -28.60
N GLY A 338 -38.62 16.90 -27.36
CA GLY A 338 -38.68 18.12 -26.56
C GLY A 338 -37.35 18.35 -25.85
N GLY A 339 -36.62 19.40 -26.24
CA GLY A 339 -35.25 19.75 -25.88
C GLY A 339 -34.93 19.99 -24.40
N TRP A 340 -35.30 19.09 -23.50
CA TRP A 340 -34.82 19.00 -22.11
C TRP A 340 -33.81 17.88 -22.03
N GLN A 341 -32.59 18.13 -22.39
CA GLN A 341 -31.43 17.34 -21.91
C GLN A 341 -31.11 17.89 -20.51
N ALA A 342 -31.46 17.12 -19.50
CA ALA A 342 -31.07 17.36 -18.11
C ALA A 342 -29.64 16.92 -17.88
#